data_bc423e6de13cbade4370df4a8fdfe744
#
_entry.id   bc423e6de13cbade4370df4a8fdfe744
#
_cell.length_a   1.000
_cell.length_b   1.000
_cell.length_c   1.000
_cell.angle_alpha   90.00
_cell.angle_beta   90.00
_cell.angle_gamma   90.00
#
_symmetry.space_group_name_H-M   'P 1'
#
loop_
_entity.id
_entity.type
_entity.pdbx_description
1 polymer ?
#
loop_
_entity_poly.entity_id
_entity_poly.type
_entity_poly.pdbx_seq_one_letter_code
_entity_poly.pdbx_strand_id
1 'polypeptide(L)'
;MKKKFRYFFLISFCCTLFYLSLPNEINAIEADLGGNLFKQNCAGCHINGGNIIRRSKNLKISSLKRNGIDNPEAIAKIARQGVGIMSGYED
;
A
#
# COMPACT_ATOMS: atom_id res chain seq x y z
N MET A 1 -20.83 24.57 40.70
CA MET A 1 -19.62 23.80 40.43
C MET A 1 -19.88 22.50 39.70
N LYS A 2 -20.83 21.66 40.14
CA LYS A 2 -21.12 20.36 39.48
C LYS A 2 -21.54 20.47 38.00
N LYS A 3 -22.25 21.49 37.60
CA LYS A 3 -22.68 21.72 36.17
C LYS A 3 -21.47 22.06 35.30
N LYS A 4 -20.56 22.92 35.72
CA LYS A 4 -19.37 23.35 34.96
C LYS A 4 -18.40 22.17 34.76
N PHE A 5 -18.27 21.29 35.76
CA PHE A 5 -17.44 20.11 35.66
C PHE A 5 -17.99 19.07 34.64
N ARG A 6 -19.33 18.91 34.58
CA ARG A 6 -19.98 18.05 33.58
C ARG A 6 -19.78 18.57 32.15
N TYR A 7 -19.90 19.88 31.94
CA TYR A 7 -19.62 20.47 30.61
C TYR A 7 -18.16 20.31 30.20
N PHE A 8 -17.23 20.45 31.13
CA PHE A 8 -15.82 20.21 30.86
C PHE A 8 -15.55 18.76 30.42
N PHE A 9 -16.16 17.80 31.08
CA PHE A 9 -16.05 16.37 30.70
C PHE A 9 -16.68 16.08 29.33
N LEU A 10 -17.84 16.68 29.02
CA LEU A 10 -18.51 16.50 27.73
C LEU A 10 -17.68 17.09 26.59
N ILE A 11 -17.11 18.27 26.78
CA ILE A 11 -16.26 18.92 25.77
C ILE A 11 -14.97 18.09 25.55
N SER A 12 -14.34 17.63 26.62
CA SER A 12 -13.14 16.78 26.52
C SER A 12 -13.45 15.47 25.79
N PHE A 13 -14.57 14.83 26.07
CA PHE A 13 -15.01 13.60 25.41
C PHE A 13 -15.31 13.81 23.92
N CYS A 14 -16.00 14.91 23.57
CA CYS A 14 -16.23 15.28 22.17
C CYS A 14 -14.94 15.56 21.41
N CYS A 15 -13.96 16.24 22.02
CA CYS A 15 -12.66 16.51 21.40
C CYS A 15 -11.89 15.20 21.13
N THR A 16 -11.91 14.25 22.09
CA THR A 16 -11.23 12.95 21.88
C THR A 16 -11.88 12.12 20.78
N LEU A 17 -13.20 12.11 20.68
CA LEU A 17 -13.91 11.43 19.58
C LEU A 17 -13.61 12.09 18.22
N PHE A 18 -13.49 13.40 18.17
CA PHE A 18 -13.15 14.13 16.96
C PHE A 18 -11.73 13.80 16.48
N TYR A 19 -10.75 13.70 17.40
CA TYR A 19 -9.38 13.29 17.05
C TYR A 19 -9.29 11.87 16.48
N LEU A 20 -10.12 10.94 16.94
CA LEU A 20 -10.17 9.57 16.45
C LEU A 20 -10.83 9.44 15.07
N SER A 21 -11.55 10.48 14.63
CA SER A 21 -12.27 10.47 13.36
C SER A 21 -11.49 11.10 12.20
N LEU A 22 -10.26 11.59 12.44
CA LEU A 22 -9.45 12.16 11.37
C LEU A 22 -8.96 11.03 10.45
N PRO A 23 -9.28 11.08 9.15
CA PRO A 23 -8.78 10.08 8.21
C PRO A 23 -7.25 10.18 8.12
N ASN A 24 -6.58 9.04 8.09
CA ASN A 24 -5.14 8.97 7.79
C ASN A 24 -4.92 9.22 6.29
N GLU A 25 -4.92 10.47 5.88
CA GLU A 25 -4.71 10.85 4.48
C GLU A 25 -3.32 10.47 3.95
N ILE A 26 -2.34 10.32 4.83
CA ILE A 26 -0.96 9.96 4.49
C ILE A 26 -0.91 8.64 3.70
N ASN A 27 -1.64 7.62 4.12
CA ASN A 27 -1.66 6.33 3.43
C ASN A 27 -2.28 6.39 2.02
N ALA A 28 -3.23 7.29 1.79
CA ALA A 28 -3.86 7.46 0.48
C ALA A 28 -2.89 8.10 -0.54
N ILE A 29 -2.09 9.07 -0.12
CA ILE A 29 -1.09 9.72 -0.96
C ILE A 29 0.02 8.74 -1.36
N GLU A 30 0.54 7.95 -0.43
CA GLU A 30 1.57 6.94 -0.71
C GLU A 30 1.05 5.84 -1.64
N ALA A 31 -0.20 5.39 -1.46
CA ALA A 31 -0.82 4.41 -2.34
C ALA A 31 -1.02 4.95 -3.76
N ASP A 32 -1.35 6.22 -3.93
CA ASP A 32 -1.50 6.87 -5.23
C ASP A 32 -0.14 7.02 -5.94
N LEU A 33 0.92 7.41 -5.22
CA LEU A 33 2.28 7.45 -5.74
C LEU A 33 2.75 6.07 -6.22
N GLY A 34 2.58 5.03 -5.40
CA GLY A 34 2.94 3.66 -5.76
C GLY A 34 2.14 3.16 -6.96
N GLY A 35 0.86 3.45 -7.03
CA GLY A 35 0.00 3.13 -8.16
C GLY A 35 0.45 3.79 -9.46
N ASN A 36 0.85 5.05 -9.41
CA ASN A 36 1.36 5.79 -10.57
C ASN A 36 2.72 5.25 -11.04
N LEU A 37 3.63 4.96 -10.12
CA LEU A 37 4.92 4.32 -10.45
C LEU A 37 4.72 2.95 -11.10
N PHE A 38 3.80 2.15 -10.59
CA PHE A 38 3.46 0.85 -11.16
C PHE A 38 2.92 0.99 -12.59
N LYS A 39 2.00 1.94 -12.84
CA LYS A 39 1.45 2.20 -14.17
C LYS A 39 2.53 2.58 -15.16
N GLN A 40 3.49 3.40 -14.76
CA GLN A 40 4.56 3.89 -15.64
C GLN A 40 5.60 2.82 -15.93
N ASN A 41 5.98 2.00 -14.94
CA ASN A 41 7.16 1.14 -15.04
C ASN A 41 6.85 -0.36 -15.13
N CYS A 42 5.71 -0.81 -14.62
CA CYS A 42 5.42 -2.23 -14.42
C CYS A 42 4.22 -2.73 -15.23
N ALA A 43 3.20 -1.89 -15.42
CA ALA A 43 1.93 -2.30 -16.03
C ALA A 43 2.08 -2.76 -17.49
N GLY A 44 3.12 -2.36 -18.21
CA GLY A 44 3.38 -2.82 -19.58
C GLY A 44 3.53 -4.34 -19.68
N CYS A 45 4.25 -4.94 -18.73
CA CYS A 45 4.41 -6.39 -18.64
C CYS A 45 3.39 -7.05 -17.69
N HIS A 46 2.94 -6.32 -16.66
CA HIS A 46 2.03 -6.80 -15.62
C HIS A 46 0.62 -6.22 -15.73
N ILE A 47 0.12 -6.11 -16.96
CA ILE A 47 -1.23 -5.61 -17.22
C ILE A 47 -2.28 -6.42 -16.45
N ASN A 48 -3.19 -5.74 -15.75
CA ASN A 48 -4.24 -6.36 -14.92
C ASN A 48 -3.70 -7.41 -13.91
N GLY A 49 -2.47 -7.21 -13.39
CA GLY A 49 -1.82 -8.15 -12.48
C GLY A 49 -1.32 -9.43 -13.15
N GLY A 50 -1.29 -9.47 -14.47
CA GLY A 50 -0.79 -10.60 -15.26
C GLY A 50 0.74 -10.60 -15.41
N ASN A 51 1.20 -11.38 -16.36
CA ASN A 51 2.55 -11.36 -16.89
C ASN A 51 2.48 -11.82 -18.34
N ILE A 52 2.82 -10.92 -19.26
CA ILE A 52 2.70 -11.18 -20.71
C ILE A 52 3.74 -12.18 -21.23
N ILE A 53 4.85 -12.37 -20.51
CA ILE A 53 5.96 -13.23 -20.91
C ILE A 53 5.87 -14.59 -20.23
N ARG A 54 5.72 -14.59 -18.90
CA ARG A 54 5.61 -15.83 -18.09
C ARG A 54 4.32 -15.82 -17.28
N ARG A 55 3.27 -16.43 -17.81
CA ARG A 55 1.93 -16.44 -17.20
C ARG A 55 1.89 -16.97 -15.77
N SER A 56 2.78 -17.92 -15.40
CA SER A 56 2.90 -18.45 -14.04
C SER A 56 3.54 -17.47 -13.04
N LYS A 57 4.21 -16.42 -13.52
CA LYS A 57 4.86 -15.37 -12.73
C LYS A 57 4.04 -14.08 -12.70
N ASN A 58 2.72 -14.21 -12.66
CA ASN A 58 1.80 -13.08 -12.52
C ASN A 58 1.74 -12.57 -11.07
N LEU A 59 1.13 -11.40 -10.87
CA LEU A 59 1.03 -10.72 -9.57
C LEU A 59 -0.21 -11.11 -8.75
N LYS A 60 -0.92 -12.17 -9.13
CA LYS A 60 -2.02 -12.69 -8.33
C LYS A 60 -1.49 -13.31 -7.03
N ILE A 61 -2.20 -13.12 -5.94
CA ILE A 61 -1.76 -13.59 -4.61
C ILE A 61 -1.44 -15.09 -4.58
N SER A 62 -2.19 -15.91 -5.31
CA SER A 62 -1.92 -17.35 -5.42
C SER A 62 -0.59 -17.66 -6.11
N SER A 63 -0.20 -16.87 -7.11
CA SER A 63 1.10 -16.99 -7.77
C SER A 63 2.23 -16.47 -6.90
N LEU A 64 2.03 -15.35 -6.21
CA LEU A 64 3.02 -14.79 -5.28
C LEU A 64 3.33 -15.79 -4.16
N LYS A 65 2.29 -16.37 -3.53
CA LYS A 65 2.44 -17.42 -2.51
C LYS A 65 3.20 -18.63 -3.03
N ARG A 66 2.83 -19.15 -4.18
CA ARG A 66 3.48 -20.32 -4.80
C ARG A 66 4.97 -20.07 -5.11
N ASN A 67 5.32 -18.82 -5.39
CA ASN A 67 6.69 -18.39 -5.66
C ASN A 67 7.46 -17.90 -4.41
N GLY A 68 6.82 -17.88 -3.22
CA GLY A 68 7.45 -17.44 -1.96
C GLY A 68 7.73 -15.94 -1.89
N ILE A 69 6.96 -15.11 -2.60
CA ILE A 69 7.13 -13.66 -2.70
C ILE A 69 5.82 -12.91 -2.39
N ASP A 70 5.07 -13.39 -1.41
CA ASP A 70 3.76 -12.87 -1.03
C ASP A 70 3.81 -11.83 0.11
N ASN A 71 4.95 -11.20 0.31
CA ASN A 71 5.11 -10.10 1.26
C ASN A 71 5.71 -8.86 0.59
N PRO A 72 5.42 -7.65 1.10
CA PRO A 72 5.86 -6.39 0.49
C PRO A 72 7.38 -6.28 0.35
N GLU A 73 8.15 -6.78 1.31
CA GLU A 73 9.61 -6.68 1.32
C GLU A 73 10.24 -7.52 0.20
N ALA A 74 9.75 -8.74 -0.01
CA ALA A 74 10.20 -9.62 -1.08
C ALA A 74 9.84 -9.03 -2.47
N ILE A 75 8.65 -8.47 -2.61
CA ILE A 75 8.21 -7.79 -3.83
C ILE A 75 9.09 -6.57 -4.10
N ALA A 76 9.33 -5.73 -3.10
CA ALA A 76 10.18 -4.55 -3.23
C ALA A 76 11.62 -4.91 -3.59
N LYS A 77 12.16 -5.99 -3.02
CA LYS A 77 13.49 -6.51 -3.38
C LYS A 77 13.58 -6.89 -4.86
N ILE A 78 12.59 -7.61 -5.38
CA ILE A 78 12.54 -7.99 -6.79
C ILE A 78 12.40 -6.75 -7.69
N ALA A 79 11.58 -5.77 -7.31
CA ALA A 79 11.43 -4.53 -8.05
C ALA A 79 12.74 -3.74 -8.11
N ARG A 80 13.52 -3.71 -7.05
CA ARG A 80 14.84 -3.05 -7.03
C ARG A 80 15.89 -3.80 -7.86
N GLN A 81 16.04 -5.08 -7.64
CA GLN A 81 17.14 -5.88 -8.21
C GLN A 81 16.83 -6.45 -9.58
N GLY A 82 15.54 -6.57 -9.93
CA GLY A 82 15.11 -7.31 -11.11
C GLY A 82 15.22 -8.81 -10.94
N VAL A 83 14.69 -9.57 -11.90
CA VAL A 83 14.79 -11.02 -11.98
C VAL A 83 14.60 -11.49 -13.43
N GLY A 84 15.53 -12.31 -13.92
CA GLY A 84 15.49 -12.76 -15.30
C GLY A 84 15.51 -11.60 -16.27
N ILE A 85 14.53 -11.52 -17.18
CA ILE A 85 14.39 -10.40 -18.13
C ILE A 85 13.71 -9.17 -17.55
N MET A 86 13.16 -9.25 -16.32
CA MET A 86 12.61 -8.10 -15.63
C MET A 86 13.75 -7.23 -15.10
N SER A 87 13.85 -6.00 -15.58
CA SER A 87 14.85 -5.03 -15.13
C SER A 87 14.59 -4.61 -13.68
N GLY A 88 15.66 -4.34 -12.94
CA GLY A 88 15.58 -3.71 -11.62
C GLY A 88 15.57 -2.17 -11.75
N TYR A 89 15.14 -1.53 -10.67
CA TYR A 89 15.06 -0.07 -10.52
C TYR A 89 15.88 0.39 -9.30
N GLU A 90 17.02 -0.24 -9.09
CA GLU A 90 18.00 0.19 -8.07
C GLU A 90 18.77 1.40 -8.62
N ASP A 91 18.79 2.49 -7.87
CA ASP A 91 19.60 3.68 -8.17
C ASP A 91 21.08 3.44 -7.84
#